data_7df7de5029ff287a476c15344a07422a
#
_entry.id   7df7de5029ff287a476c15344a07422a
#
_cell.length_a   1.000
_cell.length_b   1.000
_cell.length_c   1.000
_cell.angle_alpha   90.00
_cell.angle_beta   90.00
_cell.angle_gamma   90.00
#
_symmetry.space_group_name_H-M   'P 1'
#
loop_
_entity.id
_entity.type
_entity.pdbx_description
1 polymer ?
#
loop_
_entity_poly.entity_id
_entity_poly.type
_entity_poly.pdbx_seq_one_letter_code
_entity_poly.pdbx_strand_id
1 'polypeptide(L)'
;RPGIAVYGSSPDFPEHDAAHWGLQPSMTLASKLIAVNALPAGASTGYGSIFTAEAPMRIGVVACGYADGYPRHAPTGTPVLVDGVRTRTLGRVSMDMIVVDLTPVPQAAPGSQVTLWGRAGSGAVLPIDEVAHAAGTVGYELMCALAPRVPVSVEE
;
A
#
# COMPACT_ATOMS: atom_id res chain seq x y z
N ARG A 1 23.35 5.10 -16.43
CA ARG A 1 22.05 5.76 -16.26
C ARG A 1 21.51 5.41 -14.87
N PRO A 2 21.17 6.38 -14.01
CA PRO A 2 20.70 6.09 -12.67
C PRO A 2 19.32 5.42 -12.65
N GLY A 3 18.50 5.66 -13.68
CA GLY A 3 17.20 5.00 -13.80
C GLY A 3 16.30 5.24 -12.60
N ILE A 4 15.71 4.17 -12.09
CA ILE A 4 14.74 4.21 -10.98
C ILE A 4 15.37 4.68 -9.65
N ALA A 5 16.69 4.57 -9.51
CA ALA A 5 17.38 5.06 -8.31
C ALA A 5 17.18 6.56 -8.04
N VAL A 6 16.91 7.36 -9.09
CA VAL A 6 16.54 8.80 -8.93
C VAL A 6 15.26 8.96 -8.10
N TYR A 7 14.37 7.97 -8.13
CA TYR A 7 13.12 7.97 -7.39
C TYR A 7 13.19 7.21 -6.05
N GLY A 8 14.41 6.73 -5.70
CA GLY A 8 14.63 6.05 -4.44
C GLY A 8 14.21 4.58 -4.42
N SER A 9 14.05 3.96 -5.58
CA SER A 9 13.78 2.53 -5.76
C SER A 9 15.08 1.80 -6.09
N SER A 10 15.23 0.56 -5.63
CA SER A 10 16.44 -0.24 -5.91
C SER A 10 16.53 -0.65 -7.36
N PRO A 11 17.72 -0.56 -7.99
CA PRO A 11 17.91 -0.99 -9.38
C PRO A 11 17.95 -2.50 -9.56
N ASP A 12 18.14 -3.27 -8.50
CA ASP A 12 18.36 -4.71 -8.52
C ASP A 12 17.56 -5.47 -7.43
N PHE A 13 16.43 -4.90 -6.99
CA PHE A 13 15.52 -5.60 -6.08
C PHE A 13 15.04 -6.93 -6.72
N PRO A 14 14.97 -8.06 -6.00
CA PRO A 14 15.08 -8.22 -4.55
C PRO A 14 16.48 -8.54 -4.02
N GLU A 15 17.53 -8.56 -4.85
CA GLU A 15 18.90 -8.90 -4.43
C GLU A 15 19.42 -7.89 -3.40
N HIS A 16 19.16 -6.60 -3.64
CA HIS A 16 19.42 -5.53 -2.67
C HIS A 16 18.21 -4.61 -2.58
N ASP A 17 17.93 -4.12 -1.39
CA ASP A 17 16.91 -3.11 -1.16
C ASP A 17 17.43 -1.67 -1.40
N ALA A 18 16.54 -0.70 -1.36
CA ALA A 18 16.91 0.71 -1.52
C ALA A 18 17.86 1.21 -0.42
N ALA A 19 17.75 0.65 0.80
CA ALA A 19 18.61 1.04 1.92
C ALA A 19 20.05 0.59 1.71
N HIS A 20 20.30 -0.57 1.07
CA HIS A 20 21.63 -1.02 0.68
C HIS A 20 22.38 0.02 -0.16
N TRP A 21 21.67 0.70 -1.04
CA TRP A 21 22.21 1.74 -1.92
C TRP A 21 22.14 3.15 -1.30
N GLY A 22 21.68 3.29 -0.06
CA GLY A 22 21.49 4.59 0.59
C GLY A 22 20.41 5.46 -0.07
N LEU A 23 19.49 4.85 -0.83
CA LEU A 23 18.45 5.57 -1.54
C LEU A 23 17.30 5.94 -0.61
N GLN A 24 16.67 7.07 -0.90
CA GLN A 24 15.50 7.57 -0.19
C GLN A 24 14.33 7.75 -1.15
N PRO A 25 13.10 7.37 -0.77
CA PRO A 25 11.94 7.55 -1.64
C PRO A 25 11.70 9.05 -1.88
N SER A 26 11.64 9.44 -3.15
CA SER A 26 11.27 10.79 -3.57
C SER A 26 9.78 10.94 -3.91
N MET A 27 9.03 9.85 -3.82
CA MET A 27 7.61 9.81 -4.13
C MET A 27 6.87 8.97 -3.09
N THR A 28 5.77 9.51 -2.59
CA THR A 28 4.88 8.81 -1.65
C THR A 28 3.47 8.77 -2.22
N LEU A 29 2.87 7.59 -2.28
CA LEU A 29 1.43 7.45 -2.47
C LEU A 29 0.78 7.21 -1.11
N ALA A 30 -0.07 8.15 -0.71
CA ALA A 30 -0.77 8.10 0.56
C ALA A 30 -2.27 8.32 0.38
N SER A 31 -3.04 7.80 1.32
CA SER A 31 -4.48 7.97 1.42
C SER A 31 -4.91 7.92 2.88
N LYS A 32 -6.19 7.70 3.14
CA LYS A 32 -6.76 7.59 4.49
C LYS A 32 -7.74 6.44 4.60
N LEU A 33 -7.93 5.94 5.81
CA LEU A 33 -9.06 5.08 6.12
C LEU A 33 -10.36 5.89 6.05
N ILE A 34 -11.35 5.37 5.31
CA ILE A 34 -12.70 5.94 5.24
C ILE A 34 -13.71 5.16 6.07
N ALA A 35 -13.40 3.91 6.41
CA ALA A 35 -14.21 3.09 7.30
C ALA A 35 -13.34 2.09 8.07
N VAL A 36 -13.81 1.70 9.24
CA VAL A 36 -13.26 0.61 10.04
C VAL A 36 -14.41 -0.32 10.41
N ASN A 37 -14.25 -1.61 10.16
CA ASN A 37 -15.27 -2.62 10.38
C ASN A 37 -14.70 -3.81 11.17
N ALA A 38 -15.56 -4.50 11.90
CA ALA A 38 -15.28 -5.82 12.44
C ALA A 38 -15.61 -6.86 11.36
N LEU A 39 -14.71 -7.80 11.14
CA LEU A 39 -14.92 -8.97 10.26
C LEU A 39 -14.95 -10.21 11.15
N PRO A 40 -16.14 -10.88 11.30
CA PRO A 40 -16.24 -12.11 12.08
C PRO A 40 -15.44 -13.26 11.48
N ALA A 41 -15.09 -14.24 12.29
CA ALA A 41 -14.52 -15.49 11.80
C ALA A 41 -15.44 -16.14 10.76
N GLY A 42 -14.88 -16.64 9.67
CA GLY A 42 -15.59 -17.22 8.54
C GLY A 42 -16.22 -16.21 7.57
N ALA A 43 -16.24 -14.91 7.90
CA ALA A 43 -16.69 -13.88 6.96
C ALA A 43 -15.61 -13.53 5.95
N SER A 44 -16.04 -13.18 4.73
CA SER A 44 -15.15 -12.84 3.62
C SER A 44 -15.22 -11.36 3.27
N THR A 45 -14.16 -10.85 2.63
CA THR A 45 -14.12 -9.49 2.11
C THR A 45 -13.55 -9.44 0.70
N GLY A 46 -13.90 -8.37 -0.04
CA GLY A 46 -13.45 -8.14 -1.41
C GLY A 46 -14.26 -8.91 -2.46
N TYR A 47 -14.07 -8.53 -3.71
CA TYR A 47 -14.71 -9.20 -4.85
C TYR A 47 -14.25 -10.66 -4.98
N GLY A 48 -15.24 -11.56 -5.11
CA GLY A 48 -15.01 -12.99 -5.24
C GLY A 48 -14.66 -13.68 -3.92
N SER A 49 -14.82 -12.97 -2.79
CA SER A 49 -14.59 -13.53 -1.43
C SER A 49 -13.26 -14.28 -1.30
N ILE A 50 -12.20 -13.75 -1.92
CA ILE A 50 -10.88 -14.41 -1.96
C ILE A 50 -10.12 -14.35 -0.63
N PHE A 51 -10.56 -13.51 0.30
CA PHE A 51 -10.07 -13.50 1.67
C PHE A 51 -11.19 -13.85 2.63
N THR A 52 -10.97 -14.85 3.48
CA THR A 52 -11.87 -15.24 4.56
C THR A 52 -11.12 -15.14 5.89
N ALA A 53 -11.73 -14.48 6.86
CA ALA A 53 -11.14 -14.33 8.19
C ALA A 53 -11.17 -15.66 8.95
N GLU A 54 -10.02 -16.14 9.40
CA GLU A 54 -9.92 -17.36 10.25
C GLU A 54 -10.35 -17.09 11.69
N ALA A 55 -10.18 -15.87 12.16
CA ALA A 55 -10.59 -15.40 13.49
C ALA A 55 -11.24 -14.02 13.36
N PRO A 56 -12.03 -13.57 14.36
CA PRO A 56 -12.54 -12.20 14.36
C PRO A 56 -11.40 -11.19 14.26
N MET A 57 -11.52 -10.24 13.34
CA MET A 57 -10.49 -9.22 13.10
C MET A 57 -11.11 -7.86 12.80
N ARG A 58 -10.28 -6.81 12.90
CA ARG A 58 -10.64 -5.47 12.44
C ARG A 58 -10.03 -5.23 11.08
N ILE A 59 -10.81 -4.66 10.19
CA ILE A 59 -10.39 -4.27 8.84
C ILE A 59 -10.63 -2.80 8.61
N GLY A 60 -9.77 -2.19 7.79
CA GLY A 60 -9.92 -0.82 7.32
C GLY A 60 -10.23 -0.77 5.85
N VAL A 61 -11.03 0.21 5.43
CA VAL A 61 -11.26 0.52 4.02
C VAL A 61 -10.49 1.79 3.69
N VAL A 62 -9.61 1.72 2.70
CA VAL A 62 -8.75 2.80 2.24
C VAL A 62 -9.36 3.44 1.00
N ALA A 63 -9.36 4.77 0.93
CA ALA A 63 -9.84 5.54 -0.23
C ALA A 63 -8.77 5.57 -1.34
N CYS A 64 -8.46 4.42 -1.92
CA CYS A 64 -7.56 4.26 -3.06
C CYS A 64 -7.83 2.90 -3.72
N GLY A 65 -7.81 2.85 -5.03
CA GLY A 65 -8.00 1.62 -5.78
C GLY A 65 -7.30 1.65 -7.14
N TYR A 66 -7.67 0.71 -8.02
CA TYR A 66 -6.98 0.63 -9.31
C TYR A 66 -7.30 1.80 -10.25
N ALA A 67 -8.41 2.53 -10.05
CA ALA A 67 -8.71 3.73 -10.81
C ALA A 67 -7.85 4.93 -10.39
N ASP A 68 -7.11 4.83 -9.27
CA ASP A 68 -6.08 5.78 -8.84
C ASP A 68 -4.69 5.40 -9.37
N GLY A 69 -4.55 4.20 -9.91
CA GLY A 69 -3.28 3.65 -10.40
C GLY A 69 -2.66 2.61 -9.47
N TYR A 70 -3.32 2.22 -8.37
CA TYR A 70 -2.84 1.12 -7.55
C TYR A 70 -3.02 -0.23 -8.30
N PRO A 71 -2.04 -1.15 -8.27
CA PRO A 71 -2.09 -2.36 -9.08
C PRO A 71 -3.27 -3.26 -8.69
N ARG A 72 -4.22 -3.46 -9.64
CA ARG A 72 -5.42 -4.29 -9.41
C ARG A 72 -5.09 -5.74 -9.08
N HIS A 73 -3.97 -6.23 -9.58
CA HIS A 73 -3.51 -7.60 -9.39
C HIS A 73 -2.66 -7.80 -8.12
N ALA A 74 -2.45 -6.74 -7.33
CA ALA A 74 -1.80 -6.88 -6.03
C ALA A 74 -2.57 -7.88 -5.16
N PRO A 75 -1.91 -8.96 -4.68
CA PRO A 75 -2.58 -10.01 -3.93
C PRO A 75 -2.88 -9.59 -2.48
N THR A 76 -3.72 -10.39 -1.81
CA THR A 76 -3.80 -10.36 -0.34
C THR A 76 -2.41 -10.55 0.24
N GLY A 77 -2.04 -9.73 1.23
CA GLY A 77 -0.73 -9.76 1.84
C GLY A 77 0.25 -8.72 1.30
N THR A 78 -0.11 -7.96 0.25
CA THR A 78 0.71 -6.83 -0.21
C THR A 78 0.91 -5.84 0.94
N PRO A 79 2.17 -5.41 1.21
CA PRO A 79 2.45 -4.54 2.35
C PRO A 79 1.84 -3.14 2.19
N VAL A 80 1.47 -2.55 3.33
CA VAL A 80 0.94 -1.19 3.47
C VAL A 80 1.26 -0.67 4.87
N LEU A 81 1.39 0.64 5.04
CA LEU A 81 1.49 1.24 6.38
C LEU A 81 0.18 1.92 6.75
N VAL A 82 -0.29 1.70 7.99
CA VAL A 82 -1.39 2.45 8.61
C VAL A 82 -0.82 3.15 9.84
N ASP A 83 -0.93 4.47 9.90
CA ASP A 83 -0.30 5.32 10.92
C ASP A 83 1.19 5.00 11.14
N GLY A 84 1.90 4.64 10.05
CA GLY A 84 3.32 4.26 10.06
C GLY A 84 3.59 2.82 10.52
N VAL A 85 2.58 2.06 10.92
CA VAL A 85 2.71 0.65 11.31
C VAL A 85 2.47 -0.25 10.11
N ARG A 86 3.39 -1.18 9.88
CA ARG A 86 3.31 -2.12 8.77
C ARG A 86 2.17 -3.12 8.98
N THR A 87 1.37 -3.26 7.95
CA THR A 87 0.30 -4.24 7.85
C THR A 87 0.18 -4.74 6.40
N ARG A 88 -0.96 -5.26 6.00
CA ARG A 88 -1.19 -5.91 4.70
C ARG A 88 -2.55 -5.60 4.13
N THR A 89 -2.66 -5.69 2.82
CA THR A 89 -3.94 -5.66 2.10
C THR A 89 -4.68 -6.99 2.24
N LEU A 90 -6.00 -6.95 2.14
CA LEU A 90 -6.89 -8.10 2.21
C LEU A 90 -7.84 -8.14 1.01
N GLY A 91 -7.96 -9.29 0.39
CA GLY A 91 -8.86 -9.46 -0.74
C GLY A 91 -8.37 -8.76 -2.02
N ARG A 92 -9.27 -8.57 -2.97
CA ARG A 92 -8.97 -7.90 -4.25
C ARG A 92 -9.02 -6.39 -4.11
N VAL A 93 -8.10 -5.74 -4.80
CA VAL A 93 -8.17 -4.29 -5.00
C VAL A 93 -9.42 -3.96 -5.83
N SER A 94 -10.26 -3.07 -5.31
CA SER A 94 -11.45 -2.54 -5.99
C SER A 94 -11.09 -1.31 -6.83
N MET A 95 -12.07 -0.77 -7.56
CA MET A 95 -11.87 0.42 -8.38
C MET A 95 -11.38 1.60 -7.55
N ASP A 96 -12.00 1.86 -6.41
CA ASP A 96 -11.81 3.06 -5.60
C ASP A 96 -11.42 2.74 -4.13
N MET A 97 -11.27 1.45 -3.77
CA MET A 97 -11.04 1.04 -2.39
C MET A 97 -10.10 -0.15 -2.28
N ILE A 98 -9.35 -0.18 -1.18
CA ILE A 98 -8.50 -1.30 -0.75
C ILE A 98 -8.90 -1.65 0.68
N VAL A 99 -8.97 -2.94 0.99
CA VAL A 99 -9.17 -3.40 2.37
C VAL A 99 -7.83 -3.75 2.99
N VAL A 100 -7.63 -3.35 4.24
CA VAL A 100 -6.39 -3.59 4.99
C VAL A 100 -6.66 -4.24 6.35
N ASP A 101 -5.71 -5.04 6.83
CA ASP A 101 -5.72 -5.65 8.15
C ASP A 101 -5.37 -4.60 9.21
N LEU A 102 -6.22 -4.41 10.21
CA LEU A 102 -5.97 -3.49 11.32
C LEU A 102 -5.58 -4.20 12.62
N THR A 103 -5.36 -5.50 12.59
CA THR A 103 -4.92 -6.26 13.77
C THR A 103 -3.67 -5.66 14.42
N PRO A 104 -2.62 -5.26 13.66
CA PRO A 104 -1.43 -4.63 14.23
C PRO A 104 -1.64 -3.18 14.69
N VAL A 105 -2.78 -2.55 14.31
CA VAL A 105 -3.04 -1.12 14.52
C VAL A 105 -4.40 -0.94 15.21
N PRO A 106 -4.57 -1.42 16.45
CA PRO A 106 -5.87 -1.46 17.12
C PRO A 106 -6.47 -0.07 17.37
N GLN A 107 -5.66 0.99 17.39
CA GLN A 107 -6.09 2.38 17.56
C GLN A 107 -6.56 3.05 16.27
N ALA A 108 -6.32 2.44 15.08
CA ALA A 108 -6.67 3.03 13.81
C ALA A 108 -8.19 3.30 13.70
N ALA A 109 -8.53 4.44 13.11
CA ALA A 109 -9.90 4.94 12.98
C ALA A 109 -10.09 5.57 11.58
N PRO A 110 -11.33 5.86 11.17
CA PRO A 110 -11.55 6.68 9.98
C PRO A 110 -10.75 7.98 10.07
N GLY A 111 -9.99 8.31 9.00
CA GLY A 111 -9.04 9.42 8.96
C GLY A 111 -7.58 9.02 9.23
N SER A 112 -7.30 7.84 9.79
CA SER A 112 -5.92 7.32 9.93
C SER A 112 -5.20 7.32 8.60
N GLN A 113 -3.93 7.74 8.61
CA GLN A 113 -3.09 7.81 7.42
C GLN A 113 -2.72 6.43 6.90
N VAL A 114 -2.80 6.26 5.60
CA VAL A 114 -2.37 5.04 4.93
C VAL A 114 -1.30 5.39 3.90
N THR A 115 -0.12 4.76 4.02
CA THR A 115 0.96 4.88 3.02
C THR A 115 1.02 3.60 2.21
N LEU A 116 0.76 3.73 0.92
CA LEU A 116 0.74 2.61 -0.03
C LEU A 116 2.13 2.30 -0.58
N TRP A 117 3.00 3.32 -0.66
CA TRP A 117 4.45 3.26 -0.79
C TRP A 117 5.07 4.62 -0.48
N GLY A 118 6.37 4.66 -0.23
CA GLY A 118 7.11 5.87 0.10
C GLY A 118 7.26 6.08 1.60
N ARG A 119 7.30 7.34 2.03
CA ARG A 119 7.56 7.74 3.42
C ARG A 119 6.28 8.17 4.11
N ALA A 120 5.94 7.54 5.22
CA ALA A 120 4.86 7.97 6.10
C ALA A 120 5.24 9.23 6.90
N GLY A 121 4.25 9.98 7.36
CA GLY A 121 4.46 11.14 8.23
C GLY A 121 5.17 10.82 9.56
N SER A 122 5.14 9.58 10.01
CA SER A 122 5.91 9.05 11.16
C SER A 122 7.41 8.88 10.85
N GLY A 123 7.84 9.00 9.59
CA GLY A 123 9.18 8.67 9.12
C GLY A 123 9.38 7.22 8.68
N ALA A 124 8.42 6.33 8.94
CA ALA A 124 8.47 4.95 8.45
C ALA A 124 8.46 4.93 6.91
N VAL A 125 9.21 4.02 6.32
CA VAL A 125 9.33 3.87 4.86
C VAL A 125 8.79 2.53 4.43
N LEU A 126 7.93 2.53 3.41
CA LEU A 126 7.54 1.36 2.64
C LEU A 126 8.12 1.50 1.23
N PRO A 127 9.18 0.75 0.89
CA PRO A 127 9.76 0.80 -0.44
C PRO A 127 8.74 0.41 -1.51
N ILE A 128 8.68 1.17 -2.60
CA ILE A 128 7.82 0.85 -3.75
C ILE A 128 8.17 -0.52 -4.34
N ASP A 129 9.44 -0.91 -4.22
CA ASP A 129 9.96 -2.20 -4.69
C ASP A 129 9.24 -3.38 -4.07
N GLU A 130 8.94 -3.32 -2.77
CA GLU A 130 8.23 -4.39 -2.07
C GLU A 130 6.78 -4.52 -2.57
N VAL A 131 6.11 -3.39 -2.80
CA VAL A 131 4.74 -3.37 -3.33
C VAL A 131 4.71 -3.87 -4.77
N ALA A 132 5.65 -3.42 -5.59
CA ALA A 132 5.80 -3.85 -6.98
C ALA A 132 6.10 -5.35 -7.07
N HIS A 133 7.03 -5.85 -6.27
CA HIS A 133 7.37 -7.27 -6.21
C HIS A 133 6.17 -8.12 -5.79
N ALA A 134 5.43 -7.73 -4.76
CA ALA A 134 4.21 -8.41 -4.34
C ALA A 134 3.16 -8.45 -5.45
N ALA A 135 3.06 -7.40 -6.25
CA ALA A 135 2.16 -7.29 -7.39
C ALA A 135 2.70 -7.97 -8.67
N GLY A 136 3.92 -8.53 -8.65
CA GLY A 136 4.52 -9.20 -9.81
C GLY A 136 4.98 -8.24 -10.91
N THR A 137 5.37 -7.02 -10.54
CA THR A 137 5.83 -5.97 -11.45
C THR A 137 7.06 -5.23 -10.89
N VAL A 138 7.37 -4.08 -11.44
CA VAL A 138 8.52 -3.22 -11.10
C VAL A 138 8.06 -1.84 -10.67
N GLY A 139 8.86 -1.16 -9.82
CA GLY A 139 8.53 0.16 -9.29
C GLY A 139 8.23 1.21 -10.35
N TYR A 140 8.86 1.14 -11.53
CA TYR A 140 8.56 2.02 -12.66
C TYR A 140 7.08 1.99 -13.07
N GLU A 141 6.51 0.79 -13.17
CA GLU A 141 5.11 0.64 -13.58
C GLU A 141 4.17 1.31 -12.57
N LEU A 142 4.42 1.12 -11.27
CA LEU A 142 3.61 1.73 -10.23
C LEU A 142 3.68 3.26 -10.26
N MET A 143 4.88 3.82 -10.48
CA MET A 143 5.05 5.29 -10.56
C MET A 143 4.35 5.87 -11.78
N CYS A 144 4.39 5.17 -12.91
CA CYS A 144 3.77 5.63 -14.17
C CYS A 144 2.25 5.43 -14.20
N ALA A 145 1.71 4.53 -13.37
CA ALA A 145 0.29 4.15 -13.42
C ALA A 145 -0.64 5.16 -12.74
N LEU A 146 -0.13 6.15 -12.00
CA LEU A 146 -0.97 7.09 -11.27
C LEU A 146 -1.90 7.87 -12.19
N ALA A 147 -3.19 7.80 -11.86
CA ALA A 147 -4.23 8.46 -12.64
C ALA A 147 -4.20 9.98 -12.42
N PRO A 148 -4.60 10.79 -13.44
CA PRO A 148 -4.64 12.26 -13.31
C PRO A 148 -5.56 12.79 -12.19
N ARG A 149 -6.48 11.96 -11.70
CA ARG A 149 -7.37 12.33 -10.58
C ARG A 149 -6.68 12.33 -9.22
N VAL A 150 -5.49 11.72 -9.11
CA VAL A 150 -4.70 11.70 -7.87
C VAL A 150 -4.04 13.05 -7.68
N PRO A 151 -4.32 13.79 -6.59
CA PRO A 151 -3.68 15.07 -6.34
C PRO A 151 -2.18 14.88 -6.13
N VAL A 152 -1.39 15.75 -6.73
CA VAL A 152 0.07 15.76 -6.57
C VAL A 152 0.45 17.05 -5.82
N SER A 153 1.23 16.88 -4.75
CA SER A 153 1.89 17.98 -4.04
C SER A 153 3.40 17.79 -4.10
N VAL A 154 4.13 18.89 -4.20
CA VAL A 154 5.60 18.90 -4.13
C VAL A 154 5.96 19.45 -2.77
N GLU A 155 6.76 18.71 -2.01
CA GLU A 155 7.35 19.15 -0.74
C GLU A 155 8.78 19.62 -1.04
N GLU A 156 9.12 20.83 -0.59
CA GLU A 156 10.46 21.43 -0.73
C GLU A 156 11.39 21.04 0.43
#